data_0a13c9fb574415d4efef2053f9e6c5f2
#
_entry.id   0a13c9fb574415d4efef2053f9e6c5f2
#
_cell.length_a   1.000
_cell.length_b   1.000
_cell.length_c   1.000
_cell.angle_alpha   90.00
_cell.angle_beta   90.00
_cell.angle_gamma   90.00
#
_symmetry.space_group_name_H-M   'P 1'
#
loop_
_entity.id
_entity.type
_entity.pdbx_description
1 polymer ?
#
loop_
_entity_poly.entity_id
_entity_poly.type
_entity_poly.pdbx_seq_one_letter_code
_entity_poly.pdbx_strand_id
1 'polypeptide(L)'
;MSEIHHKPTSDGDTAMLLAAARLESDNPLWIVLYGVYTEEFIAFPRFEAPSGMTILTAKYPLALAARMREIEREVHGYPAEIRTS
;
A
#
# COMPACT_ATOMS: atom_id res chain seq x y z
N MET A 1 -27.28 0.63 -19.39
CA MET A 1 -27.06 0.64 -19.10
C MET A 1 -25.97 0.91 -18.66
N SER A 2 -25.78 1.36 -18.26
CA SER A 2 -24.75 1.82 -17.95
C SER A 2 -23.91 1.11 -17.20
N GLU A 3 -24.31 0.58 -16.32
CA GLU A 3 -23.59 -0.18 -15.51
C GLU A 3 -22.78 -1.03 -16.30
N ILE A 4 -23.12 -1.20 -17.36
CA ILE A 4 -22.49 -2.02 -18.17
C ILE A 4 -21.18 -1.55 -18.38
N HIS A 5 -20.95 -0.33 -18.26
CA HIS A 5 -19.76 0.12 -18.64
C HIS A 5 -18.72 -0.05 -17.66
N HIS A 6 -18.97 -0.26 -16.45
CA HIS A 6 -17.90 -0.40 -15.53
C HIS A 6 -17.98 -1.72 -14.89
N LYS A 7 -16.91 -2.22 -14.39
CA LYS A 7 -16.84 -3.48 -13.77
C LYS A 7 -17.49 -3.40 -12.43
N PRO A 8 -18.47 -4.22 -12.17
CA PRO A 8 -19.12 -4.19 -10.87
C PRO A 8 -18.18 -4.77 -9.85
N THR A 9 -18.24 -4.26 -8.65
CA THR A 9 -17.39 -4.76 -7.60
C THR A 9 -17.91 -6.10 -7.14
N SER A 10 -17.08 -7.10 -7.22
CA SER A 10 -17.47 -8.42 -6.81
C SER A 10 -17.11 -8.60 -5.34
N ASP A 11 -17.49 -9.73 -4.77
CA ASP A 11 -17.17 -10.00 -3.38
C ASP A 11 -15.66 -10.05 -3.22
N GLY A 12 -14.95 -10.59 -4.19
CA GLY A 12 -13.51 -10.63 -4.12
C GLY A 12 -12.92 -9.23 -4.16
N ASP A 13 -13.49 -8.35 -5.00
CA ASP A 13 -12.98 -6.99 -5.08
C ASP A 13 -13.29 -6.25 -3.79
N THR A 14 -14.45 -6.51 -3.20
CA THR A 14 -14.80 -5.87 -1.95
C THR A 14 -13.80 -6.27 -0.87
N ALA A 15 -13.44 -7.54 -0.83
CA ALA A 15 -12.47 -7.99 0.16
C ALA A 15 -11.11 -7.32 -0.05
N MET A 16 -10.72 -7.12 -1.31
CA MET A 16 -9.45 -6.48 -1.59
C MET A 16 -9.49 -5.01 -1.25
N LEU A 17 -10.61 -4.36 -1.50
CA LEU A 17 -10.74 -2.95 -1.16
C LEU A 17 -10.69 -2.77 0.36
N LEU A 18 -11.30 -3.68 1.11
CA LEU A 18 -11.25 -3.61 2.55
C LEU A 18 -9.85 -3.89 3.05
N ALA A 19 -9.14 -4.80 2.40
CA ALA A 19 -7.77 -5.10 2.77
C ALA A 19 -6.88 -3.88 2.57
N ALA A 20 -7.11 -3.13 1.48
CA ALA A 20 -6.33 -1.93 1.23
C ALA A 20 -6.63 -0.89 2.31
N ALA A 21 -7.89 -0.73 2.68
CA ALA A 21 -8.25 0.24 3.70
C ALA A 21 -7.65 -0.13 5.04
N ARG A 22 -7.64 -1.43 5.36
CA ARG A 22 -7.06 -1.86 6.60
C ARG A 22 -5.54 -1.65 6.60
N LEU A 23 -4.91 -1.94 5.47
CA LEU A 23 -3.48 -1.77 5.37
C LEU A 23 -3.12 -0.30 5.54
N GLU A 24 -3.93 0.59 4.97
CA GLU A 24 -3.68 2.01 5.10
C GLU A 24 -3.88 2.44 6.55
N SER A 25 -4.90 1.91 7.20
CA SER A 25 -5.18 2.25 8.58
C SER A 25 -4.05 1.78 9.49
N ASP A 26 -3.48 0.61 9.21
CA ASP A 26 -2.40 0.08 10.03
C ASP A 26 -1.06 0.72 9.71
N ASN A 27 -0.97 1.44 8.61
CA ASN A 27 0.30 2.04 8.17
C ASN A 27 0.06 3.49 7.80
N PRO A 28 -0.11 4.34 8.79
CA PRO A 28 -0.51 5.74 8.56
C PRO A 28 0.44 6.58 7.73
N LEU A 29 1.65 6.11 7.52
CA LEU A 29 2.58 6.86 6.70
C LEU A 29 2.37 6.59 5.21
N TRP A 30 1.38 5.79 4.87
CA TRP A 30 1.16 5.40 3.48
C TRP A 30 -0.28 5.58 3.06
N ILE A 31 -0.47 5.79 1.76
CA ILE A 31 -1.77 5.77 1.16
C ILE A 31 -1.82 4.46 0.41
N VAL A 32 -2.82 3.64 0.64
CA VAL A 32 -2.92 2.33 0.02
C VAL A 32 -4.21 2.22 -0.77
N LEU A 33 -4.10 1.83 -2.01
CA LEU A 33 -5.24 1.67 -2.89
C LEU A 33 -5.25 0.28 -3.50
N TYR A 34 -6.39 -0.14 -3.98
CA TYR A 34 -6.47 -1.41 -4.70
C TYR A 34 -7.03 -1.11 -6.07
N GLY A 35 -6.31 -1.49 -7.12
CA GLY A 35 -6.76 -1.29 -8.48
C GLY A 35 -7.63 -2.46 -8.91
N VAL A 36 -8.91 -2.22 -9.05
CA VAL A 36 -9.84 -3.27 -9.41
C VAL A 36 -9.50 -3.87 -10.77
N TYR A 37 -9.09 -3.04 -11.70
CA TYR A 37 -8.78 -3.55 -13.02
C TYR A 37 -7.41 -4.23 -13.11
N THR A 38 -6.43 -3.72 -12.40
CA THR A 38 -5.10 -4.31 -12.43
C THR A 38 -4.98 -5.43 -11.41
N GLU A 39 -5.89 -5.43 -10.44
CA GLU A 39 -5.88 -6.42 -9.38
C GLU A 39 -4.58 -6.38 -8.60
N GLU A 40 -4.11 -5.19 -8.34
CA GLU A 40 -2.90 -5.00 -7.56
C GLU A 40 -3.12 -3.94 -6.50
N PHE A 41 -2.43 -4.09 -5.38
CA PHE A 41 -2.44 -3.08 -4.35
C PHE A 41 -1.34 -2.10 -4.68
N ILE A 42 -1.58 -0.83 -4.43
CA ILE A 42 -0.64 0.24 -4.75
C ILE A 42 -0.45 1.06 -3.50
N ALA A 43 0.78 1.36 -3.15
CA ALA A 43 1.07 2.17 -1.97
C ALA A 43 1.92 3.37 -2.33
N PHE A 44 1.55 4.53 -1.78
CA PHE A 44 2.30 5.76 -1.97
C PHE A 44 2.71 6.25 -0.60
N PRO A 45 3.95 6.63 -0.41
CA PRO A 45 4.37 7.15 0.90
C PRO A 45 3.84 8.55 1.10
N ARG A 46 3.48 8.87 2.35
CA ARG A 46 3.07 10.22 2.68
C ARG A 46 4.27 11.02 3.11
N PHE A 47 5.44 10.39 3.18
CA PHE A 47 6.67 11.07 3.56
C PHE A 47 7.53 11.23 2.33
N GLU A 48 8.54 12.05 2.42
CA GLU A 48 9.40 12.28 1.30
C GLU A 48 10.44 11.21 1.24
N ALA A 49 10.48 10.46 0.18
CA ALA A 49 11.45 9.39 0.02
C ALA A 49 12.74 9.96 -0.53
N PRO A 50 13.86 9.41 -0.10
CA PRO A 50 15.15 9.95 -0.51
C PRO A 50 15.39 9.97 -2.00
N SER A 51 14.93 8.99 -2.70
CA SER A 51 15.15 8.96 -4.12
C SER A 51 13.96 9.50 -4.87
N GLY A 52 13.14 10.28 -4.23
CA GLY A 52 11.99 10.82 -4.90
C GLY A 52 10.80 9.93 -4.68
N MET A 53 9.88 9.96 -5.59
CA MET A 53 8.69 9.21 -5.39
C MET A 53 8.92 7.72 -5.47
N THR A 54 8.38 7.00 -4.54
CA THR A 54 8.45 5.55 -4.52
C THR A 54 7.02 5.05 -4.53
N ILE A 55 6.67 4.31 -5.55
CA ILE A 55 5.34 3.73 -5.63
C ILE A 55 5.53 2.23 -5.60
N LEU A 56 4.88 1.57 -4.66
CA LEU A 56 5.00 0.13 -4.54
C LEU A 56 3.74 -0.53 -5.02
N THR A 57 3.89 -1.68 -5.66
CA THR A 57 2.72 -2.45 -6.08
C THR A 57 2.95 -3.90 -5.71
N ALA A 58 1.89 -4.60 -5.44
CA ALA A 58 1.97 -6.02 -5.15
C ALA A 58 0.60 -6.64 -5.29
N LYS A 59 0.56 -7.90 -5.59
CA LYS A 59 -0.71 -8.58 -5.75
C LYS A 59 -1.30 -8.99 -4.43
N TYR A 60 -0.51 -9.06 -3.38
CA TYR A 60 -0.98 -9.49 -2.09
C TYR A 60 -0.68 -8.48 -1.01
N PRO A 61 -1.61 -8.27 -0.08
CA PRO A 61 -1.41 -7.23 0.93
C PRO A 61 -0.20 -7.48 1.84
N LEU A 62 0.07 -8.73 2.17
CA LEU A 62 1.21 -8.99 3.05
C LEU A 62 2.53 -8.69 2.34
N ALA A 63 2.60 -8.96 1.05
CA ALA A 63 3.80 -8.67 0.30
C ALA A 63 4.00 -7.15 0.22
N LEU A 64 2.91 -6.41 0.05
CA LEU A 64 3.03 -4.97 -0.02
C LEU A 64 3.46 -4.43 1.35
N ALA A 65 2.88 -4.94 2.42
CA ALA A 65 3.22 -4.48 3.76
C ALA A 65 4.71 -4.69 4.05
N ALA A 66 5.25 -5.82 3.62
CA ALA A 66 6.66 -6.09 3.85
C ALA A 66 7.54 -5.08 3.14
N ARG A 67 7.16 -4.73 1.90
CA ARG A 67 7.94 -3.77 1.16
C ARG A 67 7.82 -2.37 1.76
N MET A 68 6.64 -2.02 2.25
CA MET A 68 6.44 -0.74 2.89
C MET A 68 7.36 -0.62 4.11
N ARG A 69 7.49 -1.70 4.88
CA ARG A 69 8.33 -1.67 6.04
C ARG A 69 9.79 -1.55 5.67
N GLU A 70 10.19 -2.15 4.57
CA GLU A 70 11.57 -2.03 4.12
C GLU A 70 11.88 -0.60 3.76
N ILE A 71 10.98 0.08 3.08
CA ILE A 71 11.21 1.45 2.69
C ILE A 71 11.25 2.34 3.93
N GLU A 72 10.37 2.09 4.87
CA GLU A 72 10.38 2.88 6.10
C GLU A 72 11.70 2.74 6.82
N ARG A 73 12.25 1.54 6.85
CA ARG A 73 13.52 1.36 7.51
C ARG A 73 14.63 2.11 6.80
N GLU A 74 14.61 2.12 5.48
CA GLU A 74 15.62 2.83 4.74
C GLU A 74 15.53 4.33 4.96
N VAL A 75 14.32 4.85 4.98
CA VAL A 75 14.13 6.27 5.12
C VAL A 75 14.40 6.75 6.55
N HIS A 76 13.86 6.05 7.51
CA HIS A 76 14.01 6.47 8.89
C HIS A 76 15.25 5.89 9.54
N GLY A 77 15.89 4.98 8.85
CA GLY A 77 17.13 4.48 9.33
C GLY A 77 17.01 3.44 10.39
N TYR A 78 18.00 2.63 10.48
CA TYR A 78 17.95 1.65 11.43
C TYR A 78 18.44 2.23 12.64
N PRO A 79 19.09 3.20 12.54
CA PRO A 79 19.66 3.72 13.67
C PRO A 79 18.66 3.93 14.69
N ALA A 80 17.54 4.06 14.25
CA ALA A 80 16.54 4.30 15.17
C ALA A 80 16.66 3.38 16.25
N GLU A 81 16.77 2.20 15.93
CA GLU A 81 16.76 1.31 16.92
C GLU A 81 18.03 1.26 17.51
N ILE A 82 18.92 1.58 16.85
CA ILE A 82 20.11 1.48 17.37
C ILE A 82 20.27 2.42 18.40
N ARG A 83 19.78 3.50 18.26
CA ARG A 83 19.98 4.39 19.12
C ARG A 83 19.54 4.16 20.31
N THR A 84 18.90 3.37 20.36
CA THR A 84 18.33 3.12 21.49
C THR A 84 19.36 2.99 22.30
N SER A 85 20.04 2.87 21.85
CA SER A 85 20.87 2.84 22.52
C SER A 85 21.26 3.67 22.93
#